data_04a707bfbf4a65dae65f8397c41afae1
#
_entry.id   04a707bfbf4a65dae65f8397c41afae1
#
_cell.length_a   1.000
_cell.length_b   1.000
_cell.length_c   1.000
_cell.angle_alpha   90.00
_cell.angle_beta   90.00
_cell.angle_gamma   90.00
#
_symmetry.space_group_name_H-M   'P 1'
#
loop_
_entity.id
_entity.type
_entity.pdbx_description
1 polymer ?
#
loop_
_entity_poly.entity_id
_entity_poly.type
_entity_poly.pdbx_seq_one_letter_code
_entity_poly.pdbx_strand_id
1 'polypeptide(L)'
;MSSLGIFVIVVVVVGLVFLYLTVKTVPQGENWTVETFGRFTRTLTPGLNIIVPIINRVGAKMNMQENVLDIPSQKVITKDNAIVTVDAVAFFQVVDAARAAYEVANLVLAMTNLALTNIRNVIGNMALDDVLAKRNDVNDTLLSIIDQATNPWGVKVLRVELKDIQPPEDMVQAMARQMKAEREKRAVILEAEGVREASIKRAEGEKQAQILEAEGRREAAFRDAEARERQAEAEAKATNIDRKSVV
;
A
#
# COMPACT_ATOMS: atom_id res chain seq x y z
N MET A 1 -52.94 -53.62 16.13
CA MET A 1 -52.98 -52.17 16.29
C MET A 1 -54.21 -51.68 15.56
N SER A 2 -55.07 -50.94 16.21
CA SER A 2 -56.30 -50.44 15.57
C SER A 2 -55.89 -49.42 14.44
N SER A 3 -56.64 -49.42 13.36
CA SER A 3 -56.41 -48.48 12.22
C SER A 3 -56.28 -47.02 12.68
N LEU A 4 -56.93 -46.66 13.75
CA LEU A 4 -56.84 -45.39 14.43
C LEU A 4 -55.46 -45.12 15.04
N GLY A 5 -54.83 -46.15 15.64
CA GLY A 5 -53.47 -46.02 16.19
C GLY A 5 -52.39 -45.81 15.12
N ILE A 6 -52.53 -46.48 13.96
CA ILE A 6 -51.62 -46.26 12.83
C ILE A 6 -51.78 -44.87 12.27
N PHE A 7 -53.00 -44.37 12.12
CA PHE A 7 -53.26 -42.99 11.65
C PHE A 7 -52.63 -41.93 12.57
N VAL A 8 -52.80 -42.08 13.88
CA VAL A 8 -52.18 -41.13 14.86
C VAL A 8 -50.65 -41.15 14.72
N ILE A 9 -50.01 -42.32 14.60
CA ILE A 9 -48.57 -42.41 14.46
C ILE A 9 -48.11 -41.71 13.16
N VAL A 10 -48.80 -41.90 12.04
CA VAL A 10 -48.49 -41.26 10.77
C VAL A 10 -48.59 -39.75 10.89
N VAL A 11 -49.64 -39.21 11.50
CA VAL A 11 -49.80 -37.75 11.70
C VAL A 11 -48.70 -37.18 12.55
N VAL A 12 -48.30 -37.86 13.63
CA VAL A 12 -47.17 -37.39 14.49
C VAL A 12 -45.85 -37.42 13.74
N VAL A 13 -45.58 -38.49 12.98
CA VAL A 13 -44.33 -38.56 12.20
C VAL A 13 -44.29 -37.48 11.14
N VAL A 14 -45.37 -37.24 10.42
CA VAL A 14 -45.46 -36.14 9.43
C VAL A 14 -45.27 -34.77 10.10
N GLY A 15 -45.85 -34.55 11.28
CA GLY A 15 -45.66 -33.31 12.04
C GLY A 15 -44.22 -33.10 12.47
N LEU A 16 -43.54 -34.17 12.94
CA LEU A 16 -42.12 -34.09 13.29
C LEU A 16 -41.21 -33.83 12.08
N VAL A 17 -41.49 -34.49 10.98
CA VAL A 17 -40.76 -34.25 9.70
C VAL A 17 -40.97 -32.80 9.23
N PHE A 18 -42.20 -32.30 9.30
CA PHE A 18 -42.50 -30.90 8.94
C PHE A 18 -41.76 -29.92 9.83
N LEU A 19 -41.75 -30.16 11.14
CA LEU A 19 -41.03 -29.33 12.11
C LEU A 19 -39.54 -29.35 11.85
N TYR A 20 -38.94 -30.48 11.54
CA TYR A 20 -37.52 -30.62 11.18
C TYR A 20 -37.18 -29.85 9.92
N LEU A 21 -38.03 -29.88 8.90
CA LEU A 21 -37.81 -29.15 7.64
C LEU A 21 -38.01 -27.64 7.81
N THR A 22 -38.79 -27.20 8.79
CA THR A 22 -39.09 -25.80 9.09
C THR A 22 -37.89 -25.08 9.69
N VAL A 23 -37.11 -25.75 10.51
CA VAL A 23 -35.96 -25.17 11.21
C VAL A 23 -34.71 -25.27 10.33
N LYS A 24 -34.10 -24.13 10.07
CA LYS A 24 -32.82 -24.04 9.35
C LYS A 24 -31.80 -23.30 10.20
N THR A 25 -30.62 -23.88 10.34
CA THR A 25 -29.48 -23.26 11.01
C THR A 25 -28.53 -22.71 9.95
N VAL A 26 -28.32 -21.42 10.00
CA VAL A 26 -27.35 -20.73 9.10
C VAL A 26 -26.03 -20.58 9.86
N PRO A 27 -24.91 -21.06 9.29
CA PRO A 27 -23.61 -20.93 9.92
C PRO A 27 -23.15 -19.46 10.01
N GLN A 28 -22.25 -19.21 10.96
CA GLN A 28 -21.60 -17.91 11.09
C GLN A 28 -20.81 -17.57 9.82
N GLY A 29 -20.95 -16.35 9.31
CA GLY A 29 -20.26 -15.89 8.10
C GLY A 29 -21.01 -16.15 6.80
N GLU A 30 -22.17 -16.79 6.83
CA GLU A 30 -23.04 -16.98 5.67
C GLU A 30 -24.36 -16.24 5.81
N ASN A 31 -24.89 -15.77 4.69
CA ASN A 31 -26.28 -15.30 4.57
C ASN A 31 -26.96 -16.09 3.46
N TRP A 32 -28.16 -16.61 3.75
CA TRP A 32 -28.91 -17.39 2.79
C TRP A 32 -30.13 -16.61 2.31
N THR A 33 -30.36 -16.58 1.01
CA THR A 33 -31.56 -15.96 0.44
C THR A 33 -32.73 -16.94 0.49
N VAL A 34 -33.91 -16.43 0.74
CA VAL A 34 -35.16 -17.21 0.74
C VAL A 34 -36.05 -16.71 -0.40
N GLU A 35 -36.50 -17.67 -1.18
CA GLU A 35 -37.44 -17.48 -2.28
C GLU A 35 -38.81 -18.06 -1.89
N THR A 36 -39.86 -17.30 -2.19
CA THR A 36 -41.23 -17.76 -2.09
C THR A 36 -41.81 -17.83 -3.51
N PHE A 37 -42.08 -19.03 -3.98
CA PHE A 37 -42.52 -19.30 -5.36
C PHE A 37 -41.61 -18.69 -6.44
N GLY A 38 -40.27 -18.75 -6.22
CA GLY A 38 -39.27 -18.23 -7.13
C GLY A 38 -39.00 -16.73 -7.03
N ARG A 39 -39.66 -16.01 -6.11
CA ARG A 39 -39.41 -14.60 -5.84
C ARG A 39 -38.63 -14.43 -4.56
N PHE A 40 -37.56 -13.63 -4.60
CA PHE A 40 -36.83 -13.23 -3.38
C PHE A 40 -37.77 -12.56 -2.36
N THR A 41 -37.70 -13.00 -1.11
CA THR A 41 -38.55 -12.48 -0.03
C THR A 41 -37.71 -11.89 1.12
N ARG A 42 -36.71 -12.61 1.59
CA ARG A 42 -35.88 -12.21 2.72
C ARG A 42 -34.52 -12.92 2.72
N THR A 43 -33.59 -12.38 3.49
CA THR A 43 -32.29 -13.02 3.76
C THR A 43 -32.29 -13.61 5.17
N LEU A 44 -31.81 -14.83 5.33
CA LEU A 44 -31.56 -15.47 6.62
C LEU A 44 -30.16 -15.09 7.10
N THR A 45 -30.09 -14.53 8.27
CA THR A 45 -28.83 -14.23 8.98
C THR A 45 -28.34 -15.43 9.78
N PRO A 46 -27.06 -15.45 10.19
CA PRO A 46 -26.52 -16.53 11.02
C PRO A 46 -27.38 -16.81 12.27
N GLY A 47 -27.51 -18.10 12.58
CA GLY A 47 -28.31 -18.57 13.71
C GLY A 47 -29.50 -19.42 13.30
N LEU A 48 -30.46 -19.58 14.19
CA LEU A 48 -31.63 -20.40 14.00
C LEU A 48 -32.74 -19.60 13.31
N ASN A 49 -33.16 -20.10 12.16
CA ASN A 49 -34.19 -19.47 11.33
C ASN A 49 -35.34 -20.44 11.06
N ILE A 50 -36.53 -19.89 10.90
CA ILE A 50 -37.74 -20.63 10.61
C ILE A 50 -38.19 -20.30 9.20
N ILE A 51 -38.37 -21.36 8.36
CA ILE A 51 -38.91 -21.25 7.00
C ILE A 51 -40.12 -22.20 6.88
N VAL A 52 -41.11 -21.83 6.06
CA VAL A 52 -42.23 -22.70 5.77
C VAL A 52 -41.82 -23.61 4.62
N PRO A 53 -41.63 -24.94 4.89
CA PRO A 53 -41.29 -25.88 3.82
C PRO A 53 -42.41 -25.90 2.77
N ILE A 54 -42.06 -26.23 1.52
CA ILE A 54 -42.94 -26.23 0.34
C ILE A 54 -43.16 -24.82 -0.26
N ILE A 55 -43.44 -23.82 0.57
CA ILE A 55 -43.67 -22.43 0.12
C ILE A 55 -42.35 -21.69 -0.07
N ASN A 56 -41.44 -21.85 0.92
CA ASN A 56 -40.15 -21.17 0.96
C ASN A 56 -39.02 -22.13 0.57
N ARG A 57 -38.18 -21.67 -0.31
CA ARG A 57 -36.96 -22.37 -0.72
C ARG A 57 -35.73 -21.52 -0.38
N VAL A 58 -34.66 -22.17 0.07
CA VAL A 58 -33.35 -21.53 0.13
C VAL A 58 -32.83 -21.40 -1.31
N GLY A 59 -32.64 -20.16 -1.76
CA GLY A 59 -32.08 -19.85 -3.08
C GLY A 59 -30.55 -19.94 -3.08
N ALA A 60 -29.87 -18.82 -2.92
CA ALA A 60 -28.40 -18.77 -2.85
C ALA A 60 -27.88 -18.74 -1.40
N LYS A 61 -26.71 -19.35 -1.22
CA LYS A 61 -25.94 -19.26 0.02
C LYS A 61 -24.71 -18.43 -0.25
N MET A 62 -24.64 -17.27 0.38
CA MET A 62 -23.56 -16.30 0.13
C MET A 62 -22.64 -16.25 1.34
N ASN A 63 -21.34 -16.39 1.07
CA ASN A 63 -20.30 -16.15 2.06
C ASN A 63 -20.11 -14.64 2.25
N MET A 64 -20.29 -14.17 3.49
CA MET A 64 -20.18 -12.77 3.87
C MET A 64 -18.77 -12.40 4.39
N GLN A 65 -17.87 -13.38 4.47
CA GLN A 65 -16.48 -13.15 4.84
C GLN A 65 -15.70 -12.55 3.67
N GLU A 66 -14.48 -12.10 3.94
CA GLU A 66 -13.56 -11.69 2.90
C GLU A 66 -13.21 -12.89 2.00
N ASN A 67 -13.39 -12.71 0.72
CA ASN A 67 -13.09 -13.70 -0.31
C ASN A 67 -11.95 -13.19 -1.19
N VAL A 68 -11.18 -14.12 -1.72
CA VAL A 68 -10.06 -13.82 -2.62
C VAL A 68 -10.47 -14.20 -4.04
N LEU A 69 -10.34 -13.26 -4.96
CA LEU A 69 -10.52 -13.46 -6.39
C LEU A 69 -9.15 -13.46 -7.06
N ASP A 70 -8.74 -14.60 -7.56
CA ASP A 70 -7.54 -14.72 -8.38
C ASP A 70 -7.85 -14.29 -9.83
N ILE A 71 -7.13 -13.30 -10.32
CA ILE A 71 -7.29 -12.74 -11.65
C ILE A 71 -6.17 -13.33 -12.51
N PRO A 72 -6.52 -14.15 -13.52
CA PRO A 72 -5.53 -14.87 -14.31
C PRO A 72 -4.63 -13.93 -15.10
N SER A 73 -3.41 -14.37 -15.35
CA SER A 73 -2.43 -13.62 -16.10
C SER A 73 -2.93 -13.31 -17.51
N GLN A 74 -2.69 -12.08 -17.95
CA GLN A 74 -2.98 -11.62 -19.31
C GLN A 74 -1.86 -10.76 -19.87
N LYS A 75 -1.74 -10.77 -21.19
CA LYS A 75 -0.82 -9.88 -21.91
C LYS A 75 -1.50 -8.53 -22.15
N VAL A 76 -0.81 -7.46 -21.79
CA VAL A 76 -1.27 -6.08 -21.96
C VAL A 76 -0.17 -5.30 -22.67
N ILE A 77 -0.58 -4.36 -23.53
CA ILE A 77 0.33 -3.44 -24.21
C ILE A 77 0.30 -2.11 -23.45
N THR A 78 1.44 -1.66 -22.99
CA THR A 78 1.62 -0.37 -22.31
C THR A 78 1.61 0.80 -23.29
N LYS A 79 1.55 2.03 -22.80
CA LYS A 79 1.54 3.25 -23.60
C LYS A 79 2.78 3.40 -24.50
N ASP A 80 3.93 2.92 -24.05
CA ASP A 80 5.21 2.89 -24.78
C ASP A 80 5.40 1.64 -25.66
N ASN A 81 4.28 0.94 -25.92
CA ASN A 81 4.20 -0.21 -26.82
C ASN A 81 4.97 -1.46 -26.35
N ALA A 82 5.25 -1.55 -25.03
CA ALA A 82 5.81 -2.74 -24.42
C ALA A 82 4.72 -3.78 -24.12
N ILE A 83 4.98 -5.06 -24.41
CA ILE A 83 4.06 -6.15 -24.08
C ILE A 83 4.45 -6.66 -22.68
N VAL A 84 3.53 -6.60 -21.74
CA VAL A 84 3.75 -7.12 -20.39
C VAL A 84 2.73 -8.20 -20.05
N THR A 85 3.15 -9.22 -19.33
CA THR A 85 2.24 -10.19 -18.73
C THR A 85 1.97 -9.77 -17.29
N VAL A 86 0.69 -9.64 -16.94
CA VAL A 86 0.27 -9.14 -15.63
C VAL A 86 -0.79 -10.06 -15.05
N ASP A 87 -0.65 -10.40 -13.79
CA ASP A 87 -1.66 -11.06 -12.96
C ASP A 87 -1.94 -10.24 -11.70
N ALA A 88 -3.10 -10.47 -11.11
CA ALA A 88 -3.54 -9.72 -9.96
C ALA A 88 -4.40 -10.56 -9.03
N VAL A 89 -4.63 -10.06 -7.83
CA VAL A 89 -5.56 -10.60 -6.86
C VAL A 89 -6.44 -9.48 -6.33
N ALA A 90 -7.74 -9.75 -6.21
CA ALA A 90 -8.69 -8.84 -5.59
C ALA A 90 -9.29 -9.48 -4.34
N PHE A 91 -9.36 -8.70 -3.28
CA PHE A 91 -9.99 -9.07 -2.03
C PHE A 91 -11.34 -8.37 -1.94
N PHE A 92 -12.40 -9.12 -1.77
CA PHE A 92 -13.75 -8.58 -1.77
C PHE A 92 -14.60 -9.22 -0.69
N GLN A 93 -15.64 -8.52 -0.29
CA GLN A 93 -16.63 -8.98 0.67
C GLN A 93 -18.03 -8.72 0.13
N VAL A 94 -18.90 -9.72 0.24
CA VAL A 94 -20.32 -9.54 -0.04
C VAL A 94 -20.95 -8.77 1.13
N VAL A 95 -21.55 -7.62 0.84
CA VAL A 95 -22.24 -6.79 1.83
C VAL A 95 -23.75 -7.05 1.81
N ASP A 96 -24.30 -7.29 0.63
CA ASP A 96 -25.72 -7.59 0.41
C ASP A 96 -25.87 -8.90 -0.35
N ALA A 97 -26.27 -9.96 0.38
CA ALA A 97 -26.44 -11.29 -0.18
C ALA A 97 -27.54 -11.36 -1.27
N ALA A 98 -28.59 -10.54 -1.16
CA ALA A 98 -29.66 -10.52 -2.12
C ALA A 98 -29.21 -9.92 -3.45
N ARG A 99 -28.55 -8.77 -3.42
CA ARG A 99 -27.98 -8.14 -4.62
C ARG A 99 -26.94 -9.05 -5.28
N ALA A 100 -26.02 -9.62 -4.48
CA ALA A 100 -24.98 -10.49 -5.03
C ALA A 100 -25.55 -11.77 -5.68
N ALA A 101 -26.72 -12.24 -5.22
CA ALA A 101 -27.36 -13.43 -5.76
C ALA A 101 -28.24 -13.18 -7.00
N TYR A 102 -28.86 -11.99 -7.11
CA TYR A 102 -29.92 -11.77 -8.09
C TYR A 102 -29.63 -10.65 -9.12
N GLU A 103 -28.70 -9.71 -8.81
CA GLU A 103 -28.34 -8.66 -9.76
C GLU A 103 -27.30 -9.14 -10.80
N VAL A 104 -26.54 -10.19 -10.50
CA VAL A 104 -25.54 -10.76 -11.40
C VAL A 104 -25.62 -12.29 -11.41
N ALA A 105 -25.67 -12.88 -12.59
CA ALA A 105 -25.82 -14.34 -12.73
C ALA A 105 -24.62 -15.14 -12.22
N ASN A 106 -23.41 -14.61 -12.40
CA ASN A 106 -22.17 -15.22 -11.90
C ASN A 106 -21.23 -14.10 -11.42
N LEU A 107 -21.24 -13.86 -10.13
CA LEU A 107 -20.48 -12.80 -9.49
C LEU A 107 -18.97 -12.91 -9.76
N VAL A 108 -18.41 -14.10 -9.54
CA VAL A 108 -16.98 -14.33 -9.71
C VAL A 108 -16.54 -14.09 -11.15
N LEU A 109 -17.27 -14.62 -12.11
CA LEU A 109 -16.95 -14.43 -13.53
C LEU A 109 -17.10 -12.96 -13.96
N ALA A 110 -18.14 -12.28 -13.50
CA ALA A 110 -18.37 -10.86 -13.80
C ALA A 110 -17.25 -9.98 -13.22
N MET A 111 -16.86 -10.22 -11.96
CA MET A 111 -15.75 -9.50 -11.31
C MET A 111 -14.42 -9.78 -12.00
N THR A 112 -14.13 -11.04 -12.37
CA THR A 112 -12.91 -11.40 -13.09
C THR A 112 -12.80 -10.64 -14.41
N ASN A 113 -13.85 -10.66 -15.22
CA ASN A 113 -13.86 -9.96 -16.52
C ASN A 113 -13.77 -8.43 -16.36
N LEU A 114 -14.44 -7.88 -15.36
CA LEU A 114 -14.34 -6.47 -15.01
C LEU A 114 -12.89 -6.09 -14.64
N ALA A 115 -12.26 -6.88 -13.80
CA ALA A 115 -10.88 -6.68 -13.38
C ALA A 115 -9.89 -6.79 -14.56
N LEU A 116 -10.01 -7.85 -15.38
CA LEU A 116 -9.18 -8.04 -16.59
C LEU A 116 -9.27 -6.85 -17.55
N THR A 117 -10.49 -6.32 -17.76
CA THR A 117 -10.69 -5.18 -18.65
C THR A 117 -10.09 -3.91 -18.08
N ASN A 118 -10.25 -3.67 -16.78
CA ASN A 118 -9.72 -2.46 -16.15
C ASN A 118 -8.21 -2.50 -15.97
N ILE A 119 -7.61 -3.66 -15.67
CA ILE A 119 -6.15 -3.84 -15.67
C ILE A 119 -5.59 -3.46 -17.04
N ARG A 120 -6.20 -3.94 -18.13
CA ARG A 120 -5.79 -3.59 -19.49
C ARG A 120 -5.87 -2.09 -19.77
N ASN A 121 -6.96 -1.45 -19.33
CA ASN A 121 -7.15 -0.02 -19.52
C ASN A 121 -6.17 0.83 -18.73
N VAL A 122 -5.97 0.52 -17.46
CA VAL A 122 -5.07 1.29 -16.57
C VAL A 122 -3.62 1.14 -17.03
N ILE A 123 -3.16 -0.10 -17.24
CA ILE A 123 -1.78 -0.36 -17.67
C ILE A 123 -1.54 0.15 -19.10
N GLY A 124 -2.51 0.04 -20.00
CA GLY A 124 -2.41 0.55 -21.38
C GLY A 124 -2.24 2.07 -21.48
N ASN A 125 -2.61 2.80 -20.45
CA ASN A 125 -2.44 4.26 -20.38
C ASN A 125 -1.13 4.70 -19.70
N MET A 126 -0.35 3.77 -19.16
CA MET A 126 0.90 4.04 -18.44
C MET A 126 2.12 3.53 -19.21
N ALA A 127 3.26 4.18 -19.04
CA ALA A 127 4.54 3.67 -19.54
C ALA A 127 5.01 2.51 -18.64
N LEU A 128 5.81 1.59 -19.19
CA LEU A 128 6.31 0.41 -18.46
C LEU A 128 7.04 0.79 -17.17
N ASP A 129 7.91 1.80 -17.24
CA ASP A 129 8.65 2.29 -16.07
C ASP A 129 7.71 2.80 -14.96
N ASP A 130 6.62 3.48 -15.31
CA ASP A 130 5.62 3.96 -14.37
C ASP A 130 4.84 2.80 -13.75
N VAL A 131 4.45 1.79 -14.53
CA VAL A 131 3.74 0.60 -14.02
C VAL A 131 4.62 -0.16 -13.01
N LEU A 132 5.92 -0.26 -13.27
CA LEU A 132 6.86 -0.93 -12.36
C LEU A 132 7.18 -0.11 -11.11
N ALA A 133 7.28 1.22 -11.24
CA ALA A 133 7.66 2.11 -10.15
C ALA A 133 6.48 2.53 -9.26
N LYS A 134 5.26 2.66 -9.83
CA LYS A 134 4.06 3.21 -9.17
C LYS A 134 2.97 2.15 -9.00
N ARG A 135 3.34 0.95 -8.55
CA ARG A 135 2.38 -0.16 -8.35
C ARG A 135 1.22 0.21 -7.43
N ASN A 136 1.49 1.00 -6.39
CA ASN A 136 0.45 1.44 -5.45
C ASN A 136 -0.58 2.34 -6.14
N ASP A 137 -0.17 3.27 -6.98
CA ASP A 137 -1.09 4.15 -7.72
C ASP A 137 -1.99 3.33 -8.67
N VAL A 138 -1.43 2.27 -9.28
CA VAL A 138 -2.18 1.34 -10.13
C VAL A 138 -3.19 0.57 -9.30
N ASN A 139 -2.79 0.02 -8.15
CA ASN A 139 -3.66 -0.72 -7.24
C ASN A 139 -4.83 0.15 -6.75
N ASP A 140 -4.55 1.38 -6.33
CA ASP A 140 -5.57 2.33 -5.84
C ASP A 140 -6.55 2.74 -6.96
N THR A 141 -6.04 2.97 -8.16
CA THR A 141 -6.87 3.28 -9.33
C THR A 141 -7.78 2.10 -9.69
N LEU A 142 -7.23 0.88 -9.72
CA LEU A 142 -7.99 -0.33 -9.98
C LEU A 142 -9.04 -0.57 -8.91
N LEU A 143 -8.68 -0.42 -7.63
CA LEU A 143 -9.59 -0.53 -6.50
C LEU A 143 -10.78 0.41 -6.66
N SER A 144 -10.53 1.69 -6.94
CA SER A 144 -11.58 2.69 -7.09
C SER A 144 -12.56 2.34 -8.22
N ILE A 145 -12.05 1.93 -9.38
CA ILE A 145 -12.87 1.60 -10.54
C ILE A 145 -13.69 0.33 -10.30
N ILE A 146 -13.04 -0.71 -9.75
CA ILE A 146 -13.70 -2.01 -9.54
C ILE A 146 -14.74 -1.90 -8.42
N ASP A 147 -14.42 -1.25 -7.29
CA ASP A 147 -15.35 -1.05 -6.18
C ASP A 147 -16.60 -0.27 -6.62
N GLN A 148 -16.40 0.79 -7.38
CA GLN A 148 -17.53 1.57 -7.93
C GLN A 148 -18.43 0.73 -8.84
N ALA A 149 -17.85 -0.12 -9.67
CA ALA A 149 -18.58 -0.98 -10.59
C ALA A 149 -19.28 -2.16 -9.91
N THR A 150 -18.76 -2.65 -8.78
CA THR A 150 -19.32 -3.81 -8.04
C THR A 150 -20.32 -3.41 -6.96
N ASN A 151 -20.37 -2.15 -6.57
CA ASN A 151 -21.30 -1.63 -5.56
C ASN A 151 -22.79 -1.92 -5.87
N PRO A 152 -23.30 -1.79 -7.12
CA PRO A 152 -24.66 -2.18 -7.46
C PRO A 152 -24.95 -3.66 -7.17
N TRP A 153 -23.96 -4.53 -7.26
CA TRP A 153 -24.06 -5.97 -6.99
C TRP A 153 -24.02 -6.30 -5.49
N GLY A 154 -23.95 -5.29 -4.61
CA GLY A 154 -23.85 -5.49 -3.17
C GLY A 154 -22.52 -6.12 -2.73
N VAL A 155 -21.46 -5.87 -3.47
CA VAL A 155 -20.09 -6.33 -3.20
C VAL A 155 -19.20 -5.13 -2.98
N LYS A 156 -18.36 -5.20 -1.94
CA LYS A 156 -17.32 -4.23 -1.66
C LYS A 156 -15.95 -4.85 -1.93
N VAL A 157 -15.18 -4.19 -2.76
CA VAL A 157 -13.78 -4.55 -2.98
C VAL A 157 -12.93 -3.82 -1.94
N LEU A 158 -12.13 -4.58 -1.18
CA LEU A 158 -11.33 -4.06 -0.08
C LEU A 158 -9.96 -3.62 -0.55
N ARG A 159 -9.35 -4.40 -1.45
CA ARG A 159 -8.05 -4.13 -2.06
C ARG A 159 -7.87 -4.90 -3.35
N VAL A 160 -7.05 -4.36 -4.22
CA VAL A 160 -6.60 -4.99 -5.46
C VAL A 160 -5.08 -4.91 -5.47
N GLU A 161 -4.42 -6.01 -5.75
CA GLU A 161 -2.96 -6.07 -5.75
C GLU A 161 -2.47 -6.75 -7.03
N LEU A 162 -1.57 -6.09 -7.73
CA LEU A 162 -0.81 -6.69 -8.83
C LEU A 162 0.21 -7.66 -8.23
N LYS A 163 0.12 -8.95 -8.59
CA LYS A 163 1.04 -10.00 -8.11
C LYS A 163 2.39 -9.89 -8.82
N ASP A 164 2.35 -9.98 -10.13
CA ASP A 164 3.55 -9.94 -10.94
C ASP A 164 3.34 -9.12 -12.22
N ILE A 165 4.43 -8.49 -12.69
CA ILE A 165 4.47 -7.73 -13.93
C ILE A 165 5.74 -8.20 -14.64
N GLN A 166 5.57 -9.03 -15.67
CA GLN A 166 6.67 -9.64 -16.40
C GLN A 166 6.81 -9.01 -17.79
N PRO A 167 7.78 -8.11 -17.99
CA PRO A 167 8.16 -7.65 -19.31
C PRO A 167 8.84 -8.78 -20.12
N PRO A 168 8.92 -8.68 -21.45
CA PRO A 168 9.72 -9.59 -22.28
C PRO A 168 11.19 -9.58 -21.87
N GLU A 169 11.84 -10.73 -21.97
CA GLU A 169 13.21 -10.93 -21.49
C GLU A 169 14.24 -10.05 -22.21
N ASP A 170 14.08 -9.85 -23.53
CA ASP A 170 14.88 -8.94 -24.33
C ASP A 170 14.82 -7.47 -23.84
N MET A 171 13.63 -7.04 -23.44
CA MET A 171 13.41 -5.72 -22.85
C MET A 171 14.04 -5.58 -21.47
N VAL A 172 13.91 -6.60 -20.62
CA VAL A 172 14.57 -6.63 -19.30
C VAL A 172 16.08 -6.48 -19.44
N GLN A 173 16.69 -7.16 -20.41
CA GLN A 173 18.13 -7.05 -20.69
C GLN A 173 18.52 -5.66 -21.22
N ALA A 174 17.69 -5.05 -22.07
CA ALA A 174 17.91 -3.71 -22.56
C ALA A 174 17.82 -2.66 -21.45
N MET A 175 16.77 -2.73 -20.60
CA MET A 175 16.60 -1.87 -19.44
C MET A 175 17.74 -2.02 -18.43
N ALA A 176 18.18 -3.25 -18.16
CA ALA A 176 19.31 -3.51 -17.27
C ALA A 176 20.62 -2.85 -17.77
N ARG A 177 20.88 -2.90 -19.08
CA ARG A 177 22.05 -2.23 -19.69
C ARG A 177 21.93 -0.71 -19.58
N GLN A 178 20.75 -0.16 -19.87
CA GLN A 178 20.49 1.29 -19.77
C GLN A 178 20.65 1.78 -18.34
N MET A 179 20.03 1.09 -17.37
CA MET A 179 20.14 1.43 -15.95
C MET A 179 21.58 1.33 -15.42
N LYS A 180 22.35 0.34 -15.89
CA LYS A 180 23.77 0.22 -15.54
C LYS A 180 24.54 1.43 -16.03
N ALA A 181 24.39 1.81 -17.30
CA ALA A 181 25.06 2.97 -17.88
C ALA A 181 24.67 4.28 -17.18
N GLU A 182 23.39 4.44 -16.84
CA GLU A 182 22.92 5.62 -16.09
C GLU A 182 23.49 5.68 -14.67
N ARG A 183 23.54 4.55 -13.95
CA ARG A 183 24.17 4.47 -12.64
C ARG A 183 25.67 4.77 -12.70
N GLU A 184 26.38 4.24 -13.68
CA GLU A 184 27.80 4.53 -13.91
C GLU A 184 28.01 6.02 -14.18
N LYS A 185 27.20 6.62 -15.05
CA LYS A 185 27.24 8.07 -15.31
C LYS A 185 27.02 8.90 -14.04
N ARG A 186 25.97 8.56 -13.26
CA ARG A 186 25.69 9.27 -11.99
C ARG A 186 26.82 9.10 -10.98
N ALA A 187 27.40 7.91 -10.88
CA ALA A 187 28.52 7.65 -9.97
C ALA A 187 29.74 8.53 -10.32
N VAL A 188 30.12 8.62 -11.60
CA VAL A 188 31.24 9.48 -12.06
C VAL A 188 30.96 10.96 -11.78
N ILE A 189 29.72 11.42 -12.01
CA ILE A 189 29.34 12.81 -11.70
C ILE A 189 29.45 13.10 -10.20
N LEU A 190 28.87 12.25 -9.36
CA LEU A 190 28.92 12.39 -7.91
C LEU A 190 30.36 12.35 -7.36
N GLU A 191 31.19 11.47 -7.89
CA GLU A 191 32.61 11.40 -7.53
C GLU A 191 33.34 12.70 -7.89
N ALA A 192 33.14 13.21 -9.12
CA ALA A 192 33.74 14.47 -9.55
C ALA A 192 33.26 15.66 -8.73
N GLU A 193 31.98 15.74 -8.40
CA GLU A 193 31.42 16.75 -7.51
C GLU A 193 31.98 16.64 -6.09
N GLY A 194 32.10 15.44 -5.56
CA GLY A 194 32.69 15.18 -4.23
C GLY A 194 34.17 15.61 -4.15
N VAL A 195 34.95 15.29 -5.19
CA VAL A 195 36.36 15.72 -5.27
C VAL A 195 36.47 17.26 -5.35
N ARG A 196 35.61 17.90 -6.15
CA ARG A 196 35.56 19.35 -6.26
C ARG A 196 35.21 20.00 -4.93
N GLU A 197 34.17 19.53 -4.27
CA GLU A 197 33.73 20.08 -2.96
C GLU A 197 34.78 19.87 -1.88
N ALA A 198 35.41 18.69 -1.84
CA ALA A 198 36.52 18.41 -0.92
C ALA A 198 37.73 19.35 -1.15
N SER A 199 38.06 19.66 -2.42
CA SER A 199 39.13 20.58 -2.76
C SER A 199 38.81 22.01 -2.34
N ILE A 200 37.59 22.48 -2.57
CA ILE A 200 37.13 23.80 -2.10
C ILE A 200 37.20 23.91 -0.59
N LYS A 201 36.65 22.94 0.13
CA LYS A 201 36.67 22.93 1.60
C LYS A 201 38.07 22.88 2.19
N ARG A 202 39.00 22.15 1.56
CA ARG A 202 40.42 22.17 1.97
C ARG A 202 41.04 23.56 1.79
N ALA A 203 40.85 24.16 0.62
CA ALA A 203 41.38 25.50 0.36
C ALA A 203 40.78 26.56 1.30
N GLU A 204 39.48 26.49 1.61
CA GLU A 204 38.84 27.35 2.60
C GLU A 204 39.40 27.13 3.99
N GLY A 205 39.59 25.86 4.40
CA GLY A 205 40.20 25.50 5.68
C GLY A 205 41.65 26.01 5.82
N GLU A 206 42.46 25.84 4.78
CA GLU A 206 43.84 26.36 4.74
C GLU A 206 43.86 27.90 4.82
N LYS A 207 43.00 28.58 4.07
CA LYS A 207 42.84 30.04 4.15
C LYS A 207 42.48 30.49 5.58
N GLN A 208 41.49 29.83 6.19
CA GLN A 208 41.04 30.16 7.53
C GLN A 208 42.12 29.90 8.59
N ALA A 209 42.87 28.81 8.45
CA ALA A 209 44.00 28.50 9.32
C ALA A 209 45.10 29.60 9.24
N GLN A 210 45.43 30.02 8.01
CA GLN A 210 46.40 31.13 7.83
C GLN A 210 45.96 32.46 8.42
N ILE A 211 44.66 32.77 8.27
CA ILE A 211 44.08 33.99 8.86
C ILE A 211 44.19 33.94 10.39
N LEU A 212 43.74 32.83 11.00
CA LEU A 212 43.77 32.66 12.46
C LEU A 212 45.20 32.68 12.99
N GLU A 213 46.16 32.08 12.29
CA GLU A 213 47.57 32.11 12.67
C GLU A 213 48.15 33.56 12.60
N ALA A 214 47.82 34.28 11.53
CA ALA A 214 48.26 35.66 11.41
C ALA A 214 47.64 36.59 12.49
N GLU A 215 46.36 36.40 12.80
CA GLU A 215 45.66 37.11 13.89
C GLU A 215 46.27 36.76 15.24
N GLY A 216 46.55 35.49 15.51
CA GLY A 216 47.23 35.04 16.74
C GLY A 216 48.62 35.62 16.89
N ARG A 217 49.43 35.68 15.81
CA ARG A 217 50.76 36.33 15.86
C ARG A 217 50.66 37.86 16.13
N ARG A 218 49.67 38.51 15.51
CA ARG A 218 49.42 39.94 15.74
C ARG A 218 49.00 40.21 17.18
N GLU A 219 48.13 39.42 17.75
CA GLU A 219 47.64 39.55 19.11
C GLU A 219 48.79 39.25 20.15
N ALA A 220 49.61 38.26 19.90
CA ALA A 220 50.77 37.96 20.69
C ALA A 220 51.78 39.14 20.69
N ALA A 221 52.08 39.67 19.50
CA ALA A 221 52.98 40.82 19.37
C ALA A 221 52.42 42.08 20.08
N PHE A 222 51.11 42.30 20.03
CA PHE A 222 50.45 43.39 20.74
C PHE A 222 50.55 43.26 22.26
N ARG A 223 50.30 42.02 22.77
CA ARG A 223 50.44 41.74 24.23
C ARG A 223 51.85 41.84 24.70
N ASP A 224 52.82 41.42 23.89
CA ASP A 224 54.24 41.56 24.22
C ASP A 224 54.68 43.02 24.27
N ALA A 225 54.18 43.86 23.36
CA ALA A 225 54.40 45.29 23.38
C ALA A 225 53.80 45.95 24.64
N GLU A 226 52.57 45.62 24.97
CA GLU A 226 51.88 46.14 26.18
C GLU A 226 52.59 45.70 27.46
N ALA A 227 53.09 44.46 27.51
CA ALA A 227 53.86 43.96 28.64
C ALA A 227 55.18 44.71 28.81
N ARG A 228 55.90 45.03 27.72
CA ARG A 228 57.14 45.85 27.76
C ARG A 228 56.86 47.30 28.19
N GLU A 229 55.76 47.89 27.74
CA GLU A 229 55.34 49.22 28.17
C GLU A 229 55.07 49.23 29.70
N ARG A 230 54.34 48.24 30.21
CA ARG A 230 54.03 48.11 31.63
C ARG A 230 55.30 47.88 32.47
N GLN A 231 56.26 47.09 31.95
CA GLN A 231 57.55 46.91 32.63
C GLN A 231 58.33 48.21 32.66
N ALA A 232 58.43 48.93 31.54
CA ALA A 232 59.13 50.23 31.48
C ALA A 232 58.49 51.27 32.41
N GLU A 233 57.14 51.30 32.49
CA GLU A 233 56.47 52.21 33.47
C GLU A 233 56.73 51.81 34.92
N ALA A 234 56.79 50.49 35.22
CA ALA A 234 57.09 50.02 36.54
C ALA A 234 58.54 50.37 36.96
N GLU A 235 59.51 50.18 36.03
CA GLU A 235 60.92 50.57 36.24
C GLU A 235 61.10 52.10 36.42
N ALA A 236 60.36 52.90 35.64
CA ALA A 236 60.39 54.36 35.77
C ALA A 236 59.78 54.79 37.11
N LYS A 237 58.70 54.15 37.58
CA LYS A 237 58.13 54.46 38.92
C LYS A 237 59.08 54.01 40.04
N ALA A 238 59.74 52.86 39.93
CA ALA A 238 60.72 52.44 40.91
C ALA A 238 61.91 53.38 41.01
N THR A 239 62.47 53.79 39.87
CA THR A 239 63.57 54.78 39.83
C THR A 239 63.19 56.16 40.41
N ASN A 240 61.92 56.56 40.21
CA ASN A 240 61.42 57.82 40.80
C ASN A 240 61.19 57.80 42.31
N ILE A 241 60.85 56.60 42.84
CA ILE A 241 60.69 56.33 44.26
C ILE A 241 62.10 56.38 44.94
N ASP A 242 63.07 55.70 44.34
CA ASP A 242 64.46 55.68 44.85
C ASP A 242 65.09 57.09 44.89
N ARG A 243 64.81 57.89 43.89
CA ARG A 243 65.30 59.29 43.82
C ARG A 243 64.63 60.20 44.85
N LYS A 244 63.42 59.89 45.36
CA LYS A 244 62.71 60.61 46.41
C LYS A 244 63.12 60.20 47.83
N SER A 245 63.74 58.99 47.97
CA SER A 245 64.21 58.48 49.27
C SER A 245 65.66 58.87 49.65
N VAL A 246 66.34 59.61 48.73
CA VAL A 246 67.80 60.05 48.92
C VAL A 246 67.91 61.56 49.06
N VAL A 247 66.84 62.30 49.38
CA VAL A 247 66.86 63.71 49.70
C VAL A 247 66.44 63.91 51.18
#